data_14fc1f94f12de5b2f06bccd0460f5a28
#
_entry.id   14fc1f94f12de5b2f06bccd0460f5a28
#
_cell.length_a   1.000
_cell.length_b   1.000
_cell.length_c   1.000
_cell.angle_alpha   90.00
_cell.angle_beta   90.00
_cell.angle_gamma   90.00
#
_symmetry.space_group_name_H-M   'P 1'
#
loop_
_entity.id
_entity.type
_entity.pdbx_description
1 polymer ?
#
loop_
_entity_poly.entity_id
_entity_poly.type
_entity_poly.pdbx_seq_one_letter_code
_entity_poly.pdbx_strand_id
1 'polypeptide(L)'
;GARLYDTPQGKFVGKRGAHDAHIQNEFDFNRYMNALGVPVPDARMEDGTMFTEYEGDKRLGYDVSENDLSQLARDFVPHAVAANWDMIGMDADNAVRRPDGTLSYVDLGGAGPYRAMGAPKGQAFGSQVGEIDTMREKNPYFLTMPEYAVGQSYDHYGGSEAMTDALEHIRNKQTRDTLQQRIEDVSRRVA
;
A
#
# COMPACT_ATOMS: atom_id res chain seq x y z
N GLY A 1 -3.30 -13.15 -13.26
CA GLY A 1 -1.92 -12.71 -13.19
C GLY A 1 -1.68 -11.39 -13.88
N ALA A 2 -0.49 -10.87 -13.70
CA ALA A 2 -0.05 -9.62 -14.31
C ALA A 2 0.62 -9.89 -15.66
N ARG A 3 0.43 -8.99 -16.62
CA ARG A 3 1.04 -9.06 -17.95
C ARG A 3 1.61 -7.71 -18.34
N LEU A 4 2.80 -7.72 -18.93
CA LEU A 4 3.45 -6.51 -19.45
C LEU A 4 2.93 -6.23 -20.88
N TYR A 5 2.55 -4.96 -21.10
CA TYR A 5 2.10 -4.44 -22.39
C TYR A 5 3.07 -3.36 -22.86
N ASP A 6 3.53 -3.45 -24.08
CA ASP A 6 4.37 -2.44 -24.71
C ASP A 6 3.51 -1.66 -25.71
N THR A 7 3.34 -0.36 -25.47
CA THR A 7 2.45 0.50 -26.24
C THR A 7 3.18 1.74 -26.76
N PRO A 8 2.62 2.47 -27.74
CA PRO A 8 3.21 3.74 -28.18
C PRO A 8 3.33 4.78 -27.06
N GLN A 9 2.50 4.69 -26.01
CA GLN A 9 2.55 5.59 -24.86
C GLN A 9 3.47 5.11 -23.74
N GLY A 10 4.14 3.96 -23.91
CA GLY A 10 5.04 3.38 -22.91
C GLY A 10 4.69 1.96 -22.51
N LYS A 11 5.34 1.49 -21.45
CA LYS A 11 5.11 0.14 -20.93
C LYS A 11 4.16 0.18 -19.76
N PHE A 12 3.21 -0.75 -19.74
CA PHE A 12 2.18 -0.86 -18.71
C PHE A 12 2.05 -2.31 -18.24
N VAL A 13 1.66 -2.45 -16.97
CA VAL A 13 1.30 -3.76 -16.40
C VAL A 13 -0.21 -3.83 -16.31
N GLY A 14 -0.82 -4.84 -16.94
CA GLY A 14 -2.25 -5.11 -16.86
C GLY A 14 -2.52 -6.27 -15.90
N LYS A 15 -3.55 -6.13 -15.05
CA LYS A 15 -3.86 -7.09 -14.00
C LYS A 15 -5.37 -7.17 -13.79
N ARG A 16 -5.90 -8.38 -13.57
CA ARG A 16 -7.33 -8.58 -13.35
C ARG A 16 -7.69 -8.96 -11.91
N GLY A 17 -6.73 -9.36 -11.09
CA GLY A 17 -6.99 -9.83 -9.74
C GLY A 17 -7.67 -11.20 -9.73
N ALA A 18 -8.15 -11.63 -8.57
CA ALA A 18 -8.84 -12.91 -8.41
C ALA A 18 -10.30 -12.85 -8.89
N HIS A 19 -10.94 -11.69 -8.74
CA HIS A 19 -12.31 -11.39 -9.18
C HIS A 19 -12.48 -9.86 -9.28
N ASP A 20 -13.62 -9.42 -9.84
CA ASP A 20 -13.84 -8.00 -10.11
C ASP A 20 -13.74 -7.12 -8.86
N ALA A 21 -14.34 -7.54 -7.75
CA ALA A 21 -14.28 -6.76 -6.52
C ALA A 21 -12.85 -6.65 -5.98
N HIS A 22 -12.03 -7.68 -6.16
CA HIS A 22 -10.63 -7.69 -5.74
C HIS A 22 -9.81 -6.66 -6.51
N ILE A 23 -9.89 -6.64 -7.84
CA ILE A 23 -9.12 -5.69 -8.64
C ILE A 23 -9.64 -4.25 -8.47
N GLN A 24 -10.95 -4.05 -8.31
CA GLN A 24 -11.52 -2.75 -8.00
C GLN A 24 -10.97 -2.21 -6.68
N ASN A 25 -10.86 -3.08 -5.67
CA ASN A 25 -10.28 -2.74 -4.38
C ASN A 25 -8.81 -2.35 -4.50
N GLU A 26 -8.03 -3.13 -5.23
CA GLU A 26 -6.61 -2.80 -5.46
C GLU A 26 -6.46 -1.45 -6.15
N PHE A 27 -7.28 -1.18 -7.15
CA PHE A 27 -7.29 0.11 -7.85
C PHE A 27 -7.61 1.25 -6.90
N ASP A 28 -8.64 1.11 -6.07
CA ASP A 28 -9.03 2.16 -5.13
C ASP A 28 -7.91 2.45 -4.12
N PHE A 29 -7.25 1.40 -3.59
CA PHE A 29 -6.12 1.60 -2.69
C PHE A 29 -4.90 2.19 -3.37
N ASN A 30 -4.67 1.86 -4.64
CA ASN A 30 -3.62 2.53 -5.42
C ASN A 30 -3.90 4.04 -5.53
N ARG A 31 -5.13 4.42 -5.86
CA ARG A 31 -5.55 5.81 -5.95
C ARG A 31 -5.49 6.51 -4.58
N TYR A 32 -5.85 5.81 -3.53
CA TYR A 32 -5.75 6.30 -2.15
C TYR A 32 -4.30 6.63 -1.79
N MET A 33 -3.38 5.69 -2.01
CA MET A 33 -1.96 5.89 -1.76
C MET A 33 -1.37 7.02 -2.60
N ASN A 34 -1.73 7.06 -3.88
CA ASN A 34 -1.27 8.12 -4.78
C ASN A 34 -1.72 9.51 -4.28
N ALA A 35 -2.98 9.63 -3.84
CA ALA A 35 -3.51 10.88 -3.31
C ALA A 35 -2.78 11.36 -2.05
N LEU A 36 -2.26 10.42 -1.23
CA LEU A 36 -1.44 10.75 -0.07
C LEU A 36 -0.01 11.14 -0.45
N GLY A 37 0.45 10.81 -1.65
CA GLY A 37 1.84 11.00 -2.04
C GLY A 37 2.73 9.80 -1.74
N VAL A 38 2.17 8.67 -1.32
CA VAL A 38 2.93 7.43 -1.16
C VAL A 38 3.33 6.92 -2.55
N PRO A 39 4.60 6.56 -2.78
CA PRO A 39 5.05 6.13 -4.10
C PRO A 39 4.37 4.85 -4.56
N VAL A 40 3.52 4.98 -5.58
CA VAL A 40 2.86 3.87 -6.27
C VAL A 40 2.81 4.22 -7.76
N PRO A 41 2.72 3.24 -8.66
CA PRO A 41 2.56 3.55 -10.08
C PRO A 41 1.20 4.18 -10.36
N ASP A 42 1.14 5.09 -11.34
CA ASP A 42 -0.13 5.61 -11.82
C ASP A 42 -0.99 4.47 -12.37
N ALA A 43 -2.28 4.51 -12.08
CA ALA A 43 -3.20 3.42 -12.40
C ALA A 43 -4.47 3.91 -13.07
N ARG A 44 -5.02 3.08 -13.95
CA ARG A 44 -6.35 3.28 -14.54
C ARG A 44 -7.05 1.93 -14.69
N MET A 45 -8.37 1.96 -14.76
CA MET A 45 -9.19 0.76 -15.01
C MET A 45 -9.78 0.83 -16.41
N GLU A 46 -9.68 -0.28 -17.15
CA GLU A 46 -10.34 -0.46 -18.44
C GLU A 46 -10.91 -1.89 -18.52
N ASP A 47 -12.22 -2.00 -18.66
CA ASP A 47 -12.91 -3.29 -18.87
C ASP A 47 -12.49 -4.37 -17.86
N GLY A 48 -12.43 -4.02 -16.58
CA GLY A 48 -12.09 -4.96 -15.50
C GLY A 48 -10.60 -5.27 -15.36
N THR A 49 -9.74 -4.62 -16.16
CA THR A 49 -8.29 -4.72 -16.04
C THR A 49 -7.72 -3.43 -15.47
N MET A 50 -6.88 -3.56 -14.45
CA MET A 50 -6.12 -2.44 -13.91
C MET A 50 -4.79 -2.34 -14.66
N PHE A 51 -4.54 -1.18 -15.26
CA PHE A 51 -3.27 -0.87 -15.92
C PHE A 51 -2.48 0.10 -15.04
N THR A 52 -1.22 -0.25 -14.77
CA THR A 52 -0.28 0.62 -14.07
C THR A 52 0.93 0.90 -14.94
N GLU A 53 1.54 2.06 -14.78
CA GLU A 53 2.83 2.33 -15.43
C GLU A 53 3.85 1.30 -14.96
N TYR A 54 4.68 0.81 -15.90
CA TYR A 54 5.75 -0.12 -15.57
C TYR A 54 6.89 0.62 -14.87
N GLU A 55 7.19 0.25 -13.63
CA GLU A 55 8.19 0.92 -12.78
C GLU A 55 9.59 0.31 -12.92
N GLY A 56 9.78 -0.64 -13.83
CA GLY A 56 11.04 -1.35 -13.99
C GLY A 56 11.02 -2.72 -13.31
N ASP A 57 12.18 -3.39 -13.35
CA ASP A 57 12.36 -4.74 -12.82
C ASP A 57 13.32 -4.82 -11.62
N LYS A 58 13.79 -3.68 -11.13
CA LYS A 58 14.73 -3.62 -10.01
C LYS A 58 14.00 -3.71 -8.68
N ARG A 59 13.78 -4.93 -8.21
CA ARG A 59 13.14 -5.19 -6.93
C ARG A 59 14.02 -4.74 -5.77
N LEU A 60 13.40 -4.44 -4.62
CA LEU A 60 14.13 -4.16 -3.39
C LEU A 60 15.09 -5.31 -3.05
N GLY A 61 14.59 -6.56 -3.08
CA GLY A 61 15.41 -7.73 -2.79
C GLY A 61 15.91 -7.72 -1.35
N TYR A 62 17.05 -8.39 -1.12
CA TYR A 62 17.60 -8.55 0.22
C TYR A 62 18.81 -7.63 0.50
N ASP A 63 19.30 -6.93 -0.52
CA ASP A 63 20.40 -5.95 -0.37
C ASP A 63 19.82 -4.57 -0.12
N VAL A 64 19.53 -4.29 1.15
CA VAL A 64 18.75 -3.13 1.58
C VAL A 64 19.68 -2.10 2.20
N SER A 65 19.69 -0.88 1.66
CA SER A 65 20.46 0.24 2.19
C SER A 65 19.75 0.92 3.36
N GLU A 66 20.49 1.78 4.08
CA GLU A 66 19.88 2.63 5.13
C GLU A 66 18.83 3.58 4.55
N ASN A 67 19.05 4.10 3.32
CA ASN A 67 18.08 4.94 2.64
C ASN A 67 16.79 4.18 2.33
N ASP A 68 16.90 2.91 1.94
CA ASP A 68 15.74 2.05 1.71
C ASP A 68 14.95 1.86 3.01
N LEU A 69 15.62 1.55 4.11
CA LEU A 69 14.98 1.38 5.41
C LEU A 69 14.31 2.67 5.87
N SER A 70 14.93 3.83 5.64
CA SER A 70 14.35 5.12 5.96
C SER A 70 13.09 5.39 5.16
N GLN A 71 13.07 5.07 3.87
CA GLN A 71 11.86 5.21 3.05
C GLN A 71 10.76 4.27 3.51
N LEU A 72 11.09 3.01 3.77
CA LEU A 72 10.10 2.03 4.24
C LEU A 72 9.46 2.49 5.56
N ALA A 73 10.25 3.00 6.50
CA ALA A 73 9.75 3.54 7.76
C ALA A 73 8.87 4.78 7.54
N ARG A 74 9.26 5.67 6.64
CA ARG A 74 8.47 6.84 6.26
C ARG A 74 7.10 6.45 5.72
N ASP A 75 7.05 5.40 4.90
CA ASP A 75 5.83 4.98 4.19
C ASP A 75 5.00 3.98 5.00
N PHE A 76 5.43 3.62 6.20
CA PHE A 76 4.86 2.54 7.01
C PHE A 76 3.40 2.76 7.40
N VAL A 77 3.05 3.92 7.96
CA VAL A 77 1.70 4.16 8.51
C VAL A 77 0.61 4.09 7.45
N PRO A 78 0.73 4.70 6.25
CA PRO A 78 -0.30 4.53 5.23
C PRO A 78 -0.55 3.07 4.87
N HIS A 79 0.51 2.25 4.77
CA HIS A 79 0.36 0.82 4.48
C HIS A 79 -0.28 0.07 5.64
N ALA A 80 0.09 0.37 6.88
CA ALA A 80 -0.52 -0.24 8.07
C ALA A 80 -2.00 0.09 8.17
N VAL A 81 -2.38 1.36 7.95
CA VAL A 81 -3.79 1.81 7.94
C VAL A 81 -4.57 1.09 6.85
N ALA A 82 -3.99 0.92 5.66
CA ALA A 82 -4.58 0.18 4.56
C ALA A 82 -4.57 -1.34 4.79
N ALA A 83 -4.07 -1.83 5.91
CA ALA A 83 -3.89 -3.25 6.19
C ALA A 83 -3.09 -3.96 5.09
N ASN A 84 -2.15 -3.26 4.46
CA ASN A 84 -1.27 -3.81 3.44
C ASN A 84 -0.03 -4.40 4.11
N TRP A 85 -0.24 -5.50 4.83
CA TRP A 85 0.83 -6.19 5.53
C TRP A 85 1.95 -6.63 4.60
N ASP A 86 1.60 -6.86 3.33
CA ASP A 86 2.46 -7.40 2.28
C ASP A 86 3.09 -6.30 1.40
N MET A 87 3.29 -5.10 1.96
CA MET A 87 3.79 -3.95 1.20
C MET A 87 5.13 -4.21 0.51
N ILE A 88 5.95 -5.11 1.07
CA ILE A 88 7.27 -5.46 0.53
C ILE A 88 7.21 -6.78 -0.23
N GLY A 89 6.37 -7.72 0.21
CA GLY A 89 6.25 -9.06 -0.35
C GLY A 89 7.20 -10.06 0.31
N MET A 90 6.86 -11.35 0.20
CA MET A 90 7.67 -12.42 0.78
C MET A 90 9.07 -12.50 0.20
N ASP A 91 9.20 -12.19 -1.09
CA ASP A 91 10.47 -12.21 -1.82
C ASP A 91 11.01 -10.79 -2.09
N ALA A 92 10.53 -9.81 -1.33
CA ALA A 92 10.88 -8.39 -1.47
C ALA A 92 10.70 -7.88 -2.91
N ASP A 93 9.62 -8.31 -3.54
CA ASP A 93 9.32 -8.03 -4.96
C ASP A 93 8.11 -7.10 -5.16
N ASN A 94 7.46 -6.69 -4.07
CA ASN A 94 6.36 -5.71 -4.12
C ASN A 94 6.84 -4.26 -4.02
N ALA A 95 8.10 -4.04 -3.73
CA ALA A 95 8.74 -2.72 -3.77
C ALA A 95 9.79 -2.72 -4.87
N VAL A 96 9.66 -1.80 -5.82
CA VAL A 96 10.50 -1.72 -7.01
C VAL A 96 11.21 -0.38 -7.03
N ARG A 97 12.51 -0.41 -7.36
CA ARG A 97 13.34 0.79 -7.40
C ARG A 97 13.15 1.55 -8.71
N ARG A 98 12.77 2.81 -8.59
CA ARG A 98 12.68 3.75 -9.72
C ARG A 98 14.07 4.20 -10.16
N PRO A 99 14.21 4.80 -11.38
CA PRO A 99 15.49 5.34 -11.83
C PRO A 99 16.12 6.37 -10.89
N ASP A 100 15.32 7.13 -10.15
CA ASP A 100 15.81 8.11 -9.17
C ASP A 100 16.25 7.49 -7.83
N GLY A 101 16.14 6.17 -7.69
CA GLY A 101 16.51 5.43 -6.49
C GLY A 101 15.42 5.25 -5.46
N THR A 102 14.26 5.92 -5.61
CA THR A 102 13.13 5.73 -4.69
C THR A 102 12.42 4.41 -4.97
N LEU A 103 11.78 3.86 -3.93
CA LEU A 103 10.98 2.65 -4.06
C LEU A 103 9.54 3.01 -4.42
N SER A 104 8.91 2.20 -5.27
CA SER A 104 7.49 2.28 -5.61
C SER A 104 6.82 0.97 -5.22
N TYR A 105 5.64 1.04 -4.63
CA TYR A 105 4.91 -0.15 -4.15
C TYR A 105 3.92 -0.59 -5.24
N VAL A 106 4.22 -1.73 -5.87
CA VAL A 106 3.59 -2.14 -7.13
C VAL A 106 2.46 -3.15 -6.98
N ASP A 107 2.23 -3.69 -5.78
CA ASP A 107 1.17 -4.67 -5.54
C ASP A 107 0.41 -4.33 -4.26
N LEU A 108 -0.83 -3.86 -4.42
CA LEU A 108 -1.74 -3.54 -3.33
C LEU A 108 -2.91 -4.53 -3.25
N GLY A 109 -2.77 -5.72 -3.86
CA GLY A 109 -3.82 -6.72 -3.88
C GLY A 109 -4.20 -7.26 -2.50
N GLY A 110 -3.30 -7.13 -1.52
CA GLY A 110 -3.55 -7.50 -0.12
C GLY A 110 -4.00 -6.36 0.78
N ALA A 111 -4.31 -5.19 0.23
CA ALA A 111 -4.79 -4.04 1.00
C ALA A 111 -6.28 -4.16 1.32
N GLY A 112 -6.69 -3.51 2.43
CA GLY A 112 -8.09 -3.43 2.80
C GLY A 112 -8.69 -4.79 3.16
N PRO A 113 -9.94 -5.04 2.72
CA PRO A 113 -10.68 -6.23 3.15
C PRO A 113 -10.29 -7.53 2.46
N TYR A 114 -9.33 -7.52 1.54
CA TYR A 114 -8.92 -8.72 0.81
C TYR A 114 -7.49 -9.15 1.13
N ARG A 115 -7.27 -10.46 1.14
CA ARG A 115 -5.93 -11.04 1.14
C ARG A 115 -5.33 -10.96 -0.26
N ALA A 116 -4.03 -11.15 -0.37
CA ALA A 116 -3.30 -11.01 -1.64
C ALA A 116 -3.88 -11.86 -2.77
N MET A 117 -4.42 -13.03 -2.45
CA MET A 117 -5.03 -13.94 -3.43
C MET A 117 -6.55 -13.75 -3.59
N GLY A 118 -7.11 -12.69 -3.03
CA GLY A 118 -8.49 -12.29 -3.23
C GLY A 118 -9.50 -12.83 -2.23
N ALA A 119 -9.07 -13.64 -1.27
CA ALA A 119 -9.97 -14.10 -0.20
C ALA A 119 -10.29 -12.95 0.77
N PRO A 120 -11.51 -12.87 1.30
CA PRO A 120 -11.86 -11.83 2.26
C PRO A 120 -11.12 -12.04 3.59
N LYS A 121 -10.69 -10.94 4.20
CA LYS A 121 -10.08 -10.96 5.53
C LYS A 121 -11.08 -11.11 6.67
N GLY A 122 -12.35 -10.77 6.42
CA GLY A 122 -13.37 -10.75 7.46
C GLY A 122 -12.98 -9.81 8.60
N GLN A 123 -13.06 -10.30 9.84
CA GLN A 123 -12.78 -9.50 11.04
C GLN A 123 -11.31 -9.08 11.16
N ALA A 124 -10.40 -9.67 10.41
CA ALA A 124 -9.00 -9.27 10.41
C ALA A 124 -8.80 -7.85 9.83
N PHE A 125 -9.74 -7.38 9.00
CA PHE A 125 -9.79 -5.97 8.60
C PHE A 125 -10.83 -5.25 9.46
N GLY A 126 -10.44 -4.89 10.67
CA GLY A 126 -11.32 -4.26 11.64
C GLY A 126 -10.91 -2.82 11.97
N SER A 127 -11.56 -2.26 12.98
CA SER A 127 -11.39 -0.85 13.36
C SER A 127 -10.05 -0.50 13.99
N GLN A 128 -9.27 -1.51 14.41
CA GLN A 128 -7.97 -1.29 15.04
C GLN A 128 -6.84 -1.64 14.09
N VAL A 129 -5.77 -0.84 14.10
CA VAL A 129 -4.62 -1.04 13.22
C VAL A 129 -3.56 -1.86 13.96
N GLY A 130 -3.86 -3.15 14.17
CA GLY A 130 -2.92 -4.10 14.76
C GLY A 130 -1.66 -4.32 13.92
N GLU A 131 -1.73 -4.00 12.63
CA GLU A 131 -0.61 -4.11 11.71
C GLU A 131 0.60 -3.27 12.12
N ILE A 132 0.39 -2.16 12.84
CA ILE A 132 1.51 -1.36 13.36
C ILE A 132 2.42 -2.23 14.25
N ASP A 133 1.83 -3.07 15.08
CA ASP A 133 2.61 -3.95 15.95
C ASP A 133 3.07 -5.22 15.23
N THR A 134 2.17 -5.89 14.51
CA THR A 134 2.50 -7.18 13.89
C THR A 134 3.53 -7.05 12.77
N MET A 135 3.48 -5.98 11.99
CA MET A 135 4.49 -5.75 10.94
C MET A 135 5.86 -5.49 11.56
N ARG A 136 5.94 -4.70 12.64
CA ARG A 136 7.22 -4.43 13.31
C ARG A 136 7.78 -5.65 14.05
N GLU A 137 6.92 -6.55 14.51
CA GLU A 137 7.34 -7.77 15.19
C GLU A 137 7.81 -8.87 14.23
N LYS A 138 7.21 -8.95 13.05
CA LYS A 138 7.36 -10.10 12.15
C LYS A 138 8.04 -9.81 10.83
N ASN A 139 8.04 -8.56 10.38
CA ASN A 139 8.65 -8.20 9.10
C ASN A 139 10.09 -7.74 9.33
N PRO A 140 11.09 -8.43 8.73
CA PRO A 140 12.51 -8.10 8.95
C PRO A 140 12.89 -6.65 8.67
N TYR A 141 12.18 -5.99 7.75
CA TYR A 141 12.48 -4.60 7.38
C TYR A 141 12.03 -3.60 8.44
N PHE A 142 11.21 -4.00 9.40
CA PHE A 142 10.64 -3.12 10.42
C PHE A 142 11.00 -3.49 11.86
N LEU A 143 11.83 -4.53 12.07
CA LEU A 143 12.17 -5.02 13.40
C LEU A 143 12.85 -3.96 14.29
N THR A 144 13.58 -3.03 13.67
CA THR A 144 14.29 -1.98 14.41
C THR A 144 13.55 -0.64 14.39
N MET A 145 12.34 -0.59 13.82
CA MET A 145 11.55 0.64 13.74
C MET A 145 10.95 0.98 15.11
N PRO A 146 11.37 2.10 15.74
CA PRO A 146 10.87 2.46 17.07
C PRO A 146 9.48 3.12 17.01
N GLU A 147 8.81 3.22 18.16
CA GLU A 147 7.47 3.81 18.24
C GLU A 147 7.44 5.26 17.75
N TYR A 148 8.46 6.07 18.05
CA TYR A 148 8.45 7.46 17.57
C TYR A 148 8.45 7.56 16.03
N ALA A 149 8.99 6.55 15.34
CA ALA A 149 9.00 6.53 13.88
C ALA A 149 7.58 6.31 13.32
N VAL A 150 6.69 5.68 14.06
CA VAL A 150 5.27 5.57 13.69
C VAL A 150 4.66 6.97 13.63
N GLY A 151 4.88 7.79 14.64
CA GLY A 151 4.43 9.19 14.66
C GLY A 151 5.03 10.01 13.52
N GLN A 152 6.30 9.80 13.21
CA GLN A 152 6.96 10.48 12.09
C GLN A 152 6.32 10.11 10.74
N SER A 153 6.04 8.82 10.51
CA SER A 153 5.36 8.36 9.30
C SER A 153 3.96 8.98 9.19
N TYR A 154 3.21 8.95 10.27
CA TYR A 154 1.88 9.57 10.35
C TYR A 154 1.92 11.06 9.96
N ASP A 155 2.85 11.82 10.55
CA ASP A 155 2.98 13.25 10.28
C ASP A 155 3.46 13.55 8.85
N HIS A 156 4.34 12.72 8.33
CA HIS A 156 4.92 12.91 6.99
C HIS A 156 3.83 13.01 5.92
N TYR A 157 2.78 12.20 6.03
CA TYR A 157 1.69 12.16 5.06
C TYR A 157 0.47 12.99 5.47
N GLY A 158 0.62 13.92 6.41
CA GLY A 158 -0.42 14.87 6.76
C GLY A 158 -1.43 14.39 7.80
N GLY A 159 -1.16 13.28 8.45
CA GLY A 159 -1.95 12.80 9.57
C GLY A 159 -3.37 12.38 9.19
N SER A 160 -4.28 12.44 10.17
CA SER A 160 -5.67 12.00 9.97
C SER A 160 -6.41 12.85 8.94
N GLU A 161 -6.11 14.14 8.84
CA GLU A 161 -6.77 15.03 7.89
C GLU A 161 -6.52 14.55 6.45
N ALA A 162 -5.25 14.36 6.07
CA ALA A 162 -4.90 13.92 4.72
C ALA A 162 -5.43 12.51 4.44
N MET A 163 -5.29 11.58 5.39
CA MET A 163 -5.78 10.21 5.22
C MET A 163 -7.31 10.17 5.09
N THR A 164 -8.03 11.02 5.82
CA THR A 164 -9.49 11.12 5.70
C THR A 164 -9.89 11.72 4.35
N ASP A 165 -9.22 12.78 3.91
CA ASP A 165 -9.50 13.41 2.62
C ASP A 165 -9.31 12.42 1.45
N ALA A 166 -8.29 11.58 1.52
CA ALA A 166 -8.00 10.59 0.49
C ALA A 166 -9.06 9.48 0.40
N LEU A 167 -9.93 9.34 1.41
CA LEU A 167 -11.00 8.33 1.41
C LEU A 167 -11.98 8.51 0.26
N GLU A 168 -12.03 9.66 -0.38
CA GLU A 168 -12.86 9.88 -1.59
C GLU A 168 -12.56 8.87 -2.70
N HIS A 169 -11.33 8.32 -2.73
CA HIS A 169 -10.92 7.32 -3.72
C HIS A 169 -11.39 5.90 -3.39
N ILE A 170 -11.87 5.67 -2.18
CA ILE A 170 -12.38 4.36 -1.75
C ILE A 170 -13.88 4.32 -1.99
N ARG A 171 -14.29 3.67 -3.09
CA ARG A 171 -15.69 3.68 -3.54
C ARG A 171 -16.60 2.79 -2.70
N ASN A 172 -16.08 1.70 -2.16
CA ASN A 172 -16.86 0.81 -1.30
C ASN A 172 -17.10 1.48 0.06
N LYS A 173 -18.39 1.72 0.39
CA LYS A 173 -18.76 2.43 1.62
C LYS A 173 -18.28 1.71 2.89
N GLN A 174 -18.43 0.38 2.94
CA GLN A 174 -18.05 -0.39 4.12
C GLN A 174 -16.52 -0.32 4.35
N THR A 175 -15.74 -0.44 3.28
CA THR A 175 -14.28 -0.30 3.34
C THR A 175 -13.90 1.11 3.79
N ARG A 176 -14.53 2.13 3.23
CA ARG A 176 -14.29 3.53 3.60
C ARG A 176 -14.61 3.78 5.07
N ASP A 177 -15.72 3.27 5.57
CA ASP A 177 -16.12 3.43 6.97
C ASP A 177 -15.11 2.74 7.91
N THR A 178 -14.67 1.55 7.56
CA THR A 178 -13.65 0.84 8.34
C THR A 178 -12.31 1.60 8.34
N LEU A 179 -11.90 2.12 7.19
CA LEU A 179 -10.69 2.94 7.09
C LEU A 179 -10.78 4.19 7.96
N GLN A 180 -11.93 4.85 8.01
CA GLN A 180 -12.13 6.02 8.87
C GLN A 180 -11.89 5.67 10.34
N GLN A 181 -12.42 4.52 10.79
CA GLN A 181 -12.19 4.05 12.16
C GLN A 181 -10.71 3.73 12.40
N ARG A 182 -10.03 3.15 11.43
CA ARG A 182 -8.59 2.82 11.51
C ARG A 182 -7.73 4.09 11.56
N ILE A 183 -8.08 5.10 10.79
CA ILE A 183 -7.40 6.40 10.84
C ILE A 183 -7.53 7.02 12.23
N GLU A 184 -8.72 7.00 12.81
CA GLU A 184 -8.96 7.49 14.17
C GLU A 184 -8.17 6.71 15.22
N ASP A 185 -8.07 5.40 15.06
CA ASP A 185 -7.31 4.53 15.96
C ASP A 185 -5.82 4.92 15.97
N VAL A 186 -5.23 5.09 14.78
CA VAL A 186 -3.82 5.53 14.68
C VAL A 186 -3.63 6.94 15.23
N SER A 187 -4.57 7.85 14.95
CA SER A 187 -4.53 9.21 15.47
C SER A 187 -4.45 9.24 17.00
N ARG A 188 -5.25 8.39 17.67
CA ARG A 188 -5.19 8.24 19.14
C ARG A 188 -3.85 7.67 19.61
N ARG A 189 -3.30 6.72 18.86
CA ARG A 189 -2.02 6.08 19.23
C ARG A 189 -0.85 7.07 19.20
N VAL A 190 -0.81 7.95 18.20
CA VAL A 190 0.33 8.88 18.02
C VAL A 190 0.15 10.20 18.75
N ALA A 191 -1.00 10.42 19.32
CA ALA A 191 -1.28 11.64 20.10
C ALA A 191 -0.44 11.73 21.39
#